data_71448f71df76fddd25f90ce5352dce68
#
_entry.id   71448f71df76fddd25f90ce5352dce68
#
_cell.length_a   1.000
_cell.length_b   1.000
_cell.length_c   1.000
_cell.angle_alpha   90.00
_cell.angle_beta   90.00
_cell.angle_gamma   90.00
#
_symmetry.space_group_name_H-M   'P 1'
#
loop_
_entity.id
_entity.type
_entity.pdbx_description
1 polymer ?
#
loop_
_entity_poly.entity_id
_entity_poly.type
_entity_poly.pdbx_seq_one_letter_code
_entity_poly.pdbx_strand_id
1 'polypeptide(L)'
;MRQTADRLRRWRPGAIAVVILCAGLGFVAYEKFLARDISIYPDDEQNFKYGSIGNDGATGVPYAIWIVLPKVFPEYLPGPGGYASLGFRWEPGRTQSDAPLGFSRARVGVERMAINCAFCHVTTFRRALGAQLEFAAAGPGNTVDVLGYQNFLTACARDSRFSGDGLLPAMEQEVHLSWLDRLIYRYAIIPFLKKSLLRQAEQFKWTGQHERPPWGPGRIDPFNPVKFGMLRLADDGTIGNSDMLAVWNLGARDEVRADAPLHWDGLNTSVREVVLSSALGDGMTAQEYDKQTQASLRRVATFLRRTKPPASPYRPDPAAVNRGHVLYVKLCAQCHAVTGARTLTVIPVEEVQTDRHRIDMWTPAARDAYNHYRTGYDWNFSHFQKVEGYVARTLDGLWLLAPYLHNGSVPTLADLLEAPQGRPKAFVRGGEVLDSSRGGFVAPPCDPAHPEKGAFCFDTTLPGNANFGHVYGTDLTAADKADLLAYLLTL
;
A
#
# COMPACT_ATOMS: atom_id res chain seq x y z
N MET A 1 40.31 52.68 -34.20
CA MET A 1 40.38 51.17 -34.08
C MET A 1 41.13 50.65 -32.85
N ARG A 2 42.20 51.28 -32.32
CA ARG A 2 42.87 50.76 -31.08
C ARG A 2 42.06 50.92 -29.78
N GLN A 3 41.31 52.00 -29.64
CA GLN A 3 40.50 52.22 -28.40
C GLN A 3 39.30 51.24 -28.22
N THR A 4 38.75 50.72 -29.31
CA THR A 4 37.67 49.71 -29.28
C THR A 4 38.19 48.32 -28.91
N ALA A 5 39.40 47.95 -29.31
CA ALA A 5 40.04 46.69 -28.98
C ALA A 5 40.44 46.60 -27.49
N ASP A 6 40.86 47.71 -26.86
CA ASP A 6 41.19 47.77 -25.44
C ASP A 6 39.93 47.71 -24.53
N ARG A 7 38.81 48.25 -24.96
CA ARG A 7 37.52 48.08 -24.24
C ARG A 7 37.04 46.63 -24.27
N LEU A 8 37.11 45.94 -25.40
CA LEU A 8 36.74 44.54 -25.53
C LEU A 8 37.66 43.59 -24.69
N ARG A 9 38.94 43.93 -24.56
CA ARG A 9 39.90 43.16 -23.75
C ARG A 9 39.68 43.32 -22.25
N ARG A 10 39.14 44.46 -21.76
CA ARG A 10 38.79 44.71 -20.35
C ARG A 10 37.48 44.01 -19.93
N TRP A 11 36.57 43.72 -20.89
CA TRP A 11 35.28 43.04 -20.58
C TRP A 11 35.40 41.51 -20.52
N ARG A 12 36.48 40.94 -21.12
CA ARG A 12 36.67 39.48 -21.14
C ARG A 12 36.74 38.84 -19.74
N PRO A 13 37.48 39.32 -18.74
CA PRO A 13 37.53 38.70 -17.44
C PRO A 13 36.20 38.81 -16.67
N GLY A 14 35.49 39.94 -16.81
CA GLY A 14 34.16 40.11 -16.21
C GLY A 14 33.09 39.19 -16.85
N ALA A 15 33.11 39.07 -18.19
CA ALA A 15 32.22 38.14 -18.89
C ALA A 15 32.51 36.68 -18.53
N ILE A 16 33.78 36.29 -18.40
CA ILE A 16 34.19 34.96 -17.97
C ILE A 16 33.72 34.69 -16.54
N ALA A 17 33.89 35.65 -15.63
CA ALA A 17 33.43 35.52 -14.24
C ALA A 17 31.89 35.36 -14.16
N VAL A 18 31.13 36.12 -14.97
CA VAL A 18 29.68 35.97 -15.06
C VAL A 18 29.27 34.59 -15.59
N VAL A 19 29.94 34.08 -16.63
CA VAL A 19 29.67 32.74 -17.18
C VAL A 19 29.95 31.65 -16.13
N ILE A 20 31.09 31.75 -15.43
CA ILE A 20 31.44 30.80 -14.35
C ILE A 20 30.40 30.85 -13.23
N LEU A 21 29.98 32.05 -12.83
CA LEU A 21 28.95 32.21 -11.78
C LEU A 21 27.60 31.62 -12.25
N CYS A 22 27.15 31.90 -13.45
CA CYS A 22 25.92 31.33 -14.02
C CYS A 22 26.02 29.82 -14.17
N ALA A 23 27.14 29.28 -14.60
CA ALA A 23 27.36 27.82 -14.68
C ALA A 23 27.37 27.20 -13.29
N GLY A 24 28.01 27.82 -12.29
CA GLY A 24 27.99 27.37 -10.90
C GLY A 24 26.58 27.39 -10.29
N LEU A 25 25.82 28.46 -10.49
CA LEU A 25 24.42 28.56 -10.05
C LEU A 25 23.54 27.53 -10.77
N GLY A 26 23.72 27.35 -12.07
CA GLY A 26 23.01 26.33 -12.85
C GLY A 26 23.32 24.92 -12.38
N PHE A 27 24.58 24.62 -12.05
CA PHE A 27 24.98 23.33 -11.47
C PHE A 27 24.34 23.11 -10.10
N VAL A 28 24.39 24.10 -9.21
CA VAL A 28 23.73 24.01 -7.89
C VAL A 28 22.22 23.82 -8.05
N ALA A 29 21.59 24.55 -8.95
CA ALA A 29 20.16 24.38 -9.22
C ALA A 29 19.84 22.97 -9.74
N TYR A 30 20.64 22.46 -10.66
CA TYR A 30 20.48 21.09 -11.15
C TYR A 30 20.63 20.09 -10.01
N GLU A 31 21.70 20.13 -9.23
CA GLU A 31 21.98 19.20 -8.13
C GLU A 31 20.90 19.23 -7.05
N LYS A 32 20.37 20.41 -6.70
CA LYS A 32 19.42 20.57 -5.59
C LYS A 32 17.95 20.38 -5.97
N PHE A 33 17.60 20.42 -7.27
CA PHE A 33 16.21 20.36 -7.70
C PHE A 33 15.93 19.33 -8.80
N LEU A 34 16.93 18.96 -9.62
CA LEU A 34 16.72 18.14 -10.81
C LEU A 34 17.51 16.83 -10.83
N ALA A 35 18.68 16.79 -10.16
CA ALA A 35 19.49 15.57 -10.13
C ALA A 35 18.68 14.41 -9.54
N ARG A 36 18.67 13.27 -10.25
CA ARG A 36 17.89 12.09 -9.89
C ARG A 36 18.80 10.88 -9.74
N ASP A 37 18.70 10.24 -8.58
CA ASP A 37 19.36 8.98 -8.27
C ASP A 37 18.35 8.12 -7.47
N ILE A 38 17.69 7.20 -8.16
CA ILE A 38 16.65 6.37 -7.57
C ILE A 38 17.23 5.10 -6.97
N SER A 39 16.60 4.62 -5.90
CA SER A 39 17.02 3.39 -5.22
C SER A 39 16.59 2.17 -6.01
N ILE A 40 17.55 1.42 -6.54
CA ILE A 40 17.35 0.12 -7.19
C ILE A 40 18.32 -0.87 -6.56
N TYR A 41 17.79 -1.96 -6.04
CA TYR A 41 18.58 -3.00 -5.39
C TYR A 41 18.80 -4.18 -6.33
N PRO A 42 20.00 -4.82 -6.32
CA PRO A 42 20.28 -6.02 -7.13
C PRO A 42 19.43 -7.24 -6.72
N ASP A 43 19.13 -7.36 -5.44
CA ASP A 43 18.22 -8.36 -4.91
C ASP A 43 16.77 -7.95 -5.13
N ASP A 44 15.94 -8.84 -5.67
CA ASP A 44 14.57 -8.53 -6.05
C ASP A 44 13.65 -8.31 -4.83
N GLU A 45 13.89 -9.00 -3.71
CA GLU A 45 13.15 -8.80 -2.46
C GLU A 45 13.50 -7.46 -1.81
N GLN A 46 14.79 -7.11 -1.75
CA GLN A 46 15.23 -5.80 -1.26
C GLN A 46 14.69 -4.68 -2.16
N ASN A 47 14.65 -4.90 -3.48
CA ASN A 47 14.07 -3.94 -4.41
C ASN A 47 12.55 -3.80 -4.20
N PHE A 48 11.84 -4.88 -3.91
CA PHE A 48 10.42 -4.84 -3.55
C PHE A 48 10.20 -4.06 -2.24
N LYS A 49 11.04 -4.29 -1.22
CA LYS A 49 10.91 -3.66 0.11
C LYS A 49 11.30 -2.19 0.14
N TYR A 50 12.34 -1.79 -0.63
CA TYR A 50 12.99 -0.48 -0.48
C TYR A 50 13.30 0.22 -1.81
N GLY A 51 13.01 -0.41 -2.95
CA GLY A 51 13.27 0.16 -4.26
C GLY A 51 12.26 1.24 -4.66
N SER A 52 12.73 2.17 -5.47
CA SER A 52 11.88 3.21 -6.07
C SER A 52 10.95 2.63 -7.13
N ILE A 53 9.71 3.13 -7.16
CA ILE A 53 8.71 2.81 -8.18
C ILE A 53 8.40 3.99 -9.10
N GLY A 54 9.20 5.06 -9.02
CA GLY A 54 9.09 6.24 -9.88
C GLY A 54 8.13 7.33 -9.37
N ASN A 55 7.80 7.33 -8.10
CA ASN A 55 6.97 8.35 -7.47
C ASN A 55 7.76 9.28 -6.51
N ASP A 56 9.07 9.08 -6.41
CA ASP A 56 9.94 9.77 -5.45
C ASP A 56 9.91 11.29 -5.65
N GLY A 57 9.87 11.77 -6.89
CA GLY A 57 9.82 13.20 -7.22
C GLY A 57 8.46 13.83 -6.97
N ALA A 58 7.39 13.12 -7.32
CA ALA A 58 6.03 13.64 -7.31
C ALA A 58 5.38 13.60 -5.92
N THR A 59 5.51 12.49 -5.20
CA THR A 59 4.84 12.27 -3.90
C THR A 59 5.81 12.09 -2.74
N GLY A 60 7.10 11.87 -3.00
CA GLY A 60 8.10 11.70 -1.97
C GLY A 60 8.27 12.95 -1.08
N VAL A 61 8.21 12.74 0.24
CA VAL A 61 8.47 13.78 1.24
C VAL A 61 9.99 13.92 1.43
N PRO A 62 10.57 15.14 1.37
CA PRO A 62 11.99 15.34 1.67
C PRO A 62 12.39 14.70 3.01
N TYR A 63 13.42 13.84 2.99
CA TYR A 63 13.82 13.03 4.15
C TYR A 63 14.06 13.87 5.41
N ALA A 64 14.77 15.00 5.28
CA ALA A 64 15.08 15.87 6.42
C ALA A 64 13.80 16.46 7.06
N ILE A 65 12.72 16.62 6.31
CA ILE A 65 11.40 17.01 6.85
C ILE A 65 10.71 15.78 7.42
N TRP A 66 10.64 14.69 6.64
CA TRP A 66 9.93 13.47 7.01
C TRP A 66 10.34 12.96 8.41
N ILE A 67 11.63 12.89 8.69
CA ILE A 67 12.15 12.34 9.95
C ILE A 67 11.77 13.17 11.19
N VAL A 68 11.49 14.46 11.03
CA VAL A 68 11.15 15.36 12.14
C VAL A 68 9.65 15.56 12.33
N LEU A 69 8.81 15.26 11.34
CA LEU A 69 7.36 15.46 11.46
C LEU A 69 6.76 14.81 12.71
N PRO A 70 7.07 13.53 13.06
CA PRO A 70 6.53 12.91 14.28
C PRO A 70 7.00 13.56 15.58
N LYS A 71 8.15 14.26 15.56
CA LYS A 71 8.73 14.95 16.72
C LYS A 71 8.14 16.34 16.91
N VAL A 72 7.85 17.03 15.79
CA VAL A 72 7.29 18.39 15.81
C VAL A 72 5.76 18.37 15.99
N PHE A 73 5.10 17.31 15.51
CA PHE A 73 3.64 17.17 15.49
C PHE A 73 3.15 15.84 16.10
N PRO A 74 3.59 15.47 17.32
CA PRO A 74 3.20 14.19 17.92
C PRO A 74 1.69 14.11 18.21
N GLU A 75 1.01 15.24 18.40
CA GLU A 75 -0.42 15.34 18.67
C GLU A 75 -1.31 14.91 17.50
N TYR A 76 -0.80 14.89 16.27
CA TYR A 76 -1.53 14.44 15.10
C TYR A 76 -1.39 12.95 14.80
N LEU A 77 -0.60 12.24 15.61
CA LEU A 77 -0.44 10.79 15.52
C LEU A 77 -1.48 10.07 16.40
N PRO A 78 -1.93 8.87 16.00
CA PRO A 78 -2.92 8.12 16.77
C PRO A 78 -2.40 7.66 18.15
N GLY A 79 -1.07 7.55 18.29
CA GLY A 79 -0.45 7.09 19.54
C GLY A 79 1.05 7.39 19.63
N PRO A 80 1.70 6.98 20.71
CA PRO A 80 3.15 7.14 20.87
C PRO A 80 3.93 6.26 19.89
N GLY A 81 5.22 6.56 19.67
CA GLY A 81 6.10 5.78 18.80
C GLY A 81 6.26 6.34 17.39
N GLY A 82 5.78 7.56 17.14
CA GLY A 82 5.95 8.20 15.84
C GLY A 82 5.20 7.45 14.74
N TYR A 83 5.85 7.25 13.59
CA TYR A 83 5.27 6.52 12.46
C TYR A 83 4.88 5.07 12.78
N ALA A 84 5.46 4.44 13.81
CA ALA A 84 5.05 3.10 14.23
C ALA A 84 3.58 3.06 14.70
N SER A 85 3.03 4.17 15.20
CA SER A 85 1.62 4.28 15.57
C SER A 85 0.67 4.28 14.36
N LEU A 86 1.19 4.58 13.17
CA LEU A 86 0.49 4.44 11.88
C LEU A 86 0.73 3.07 11.22
N GLY A 87 1.31 2.13 11.96
CA GLY A 87 1.56 0.78 11.48
C GLY A 87 2.86 0.57 10.69
N PHE A 88 3.74 1.58 10.62
CA PHE A 88 5.03 1.42 9.94
C PHE A 88 5.94 0.49 10.73
N ARG A 89 6.71 -0.34 10.04
CA ARG A 89 7.62 -1.30 10.67
C ARG A 89 9.00 -1.24 10.03
N TRP A 90 10.00 -1.55 10.84
CA TRP A 90 11.41 -1.64 10.44
C TRP A 90 11.90 -3.07 10.66
N GLU A 91 12.68 -3.58 9.72
CA GLU A 91 13.34 -4.87 9.89
C GLU A 91 14.37 -4.81 11.04
N PRO A 92 14.68 -5.94 11.69
CA PRO A 92 15.71 -6.00 12.71
C PRO A 92 17.03 -5.40 12.24
N GLY A 93 17.63 -4.57 13.08
CA GLY A 93 18.87 -3.83 12.79
C GLY A 93 18.69 -2.49 12.09
N ARG A 94 17.46 -2.14 11.67
CA ARG A 94 17.13 -0.80 11.19
C ARG A 94 16.57 0.07 12.31
N THR A 95 16.80 1.37 12.21
CA THR A 95 16.35 2.39 13.15
C THR A 95 15.25 3.26 12.52
N GLN A 96 14.64 4.13 13.31
CA GLN A 96 13.67 5.10 12.79
C GLN A 96 14.29 6.13 11.80
N SER A 97 15.61 6.22 11.75
CA SER A 97 16.33 7.04 10.76
C SER A 97 16.48 6.34 9.41
N ASP A 98 16.26 5.03 9.36
CA ASP A 98 16.26 4.26 8.11
C ASP A 98 14.87 4.29 7.47
N ALA A 99 14.81 3.92 6.20
CA ALA A 99 13.52 3.71 5.54
C ALA A 99 12.78 2.54 6.19
N PRO A 100 11.50 2.70 6.61
CA PRO A 100 10.68 1.58 7.03
C PRO A 100 10.34 0.69 5.82
N LEU A 101 9.84 -0.50 6.09
CA LEU A 101 9.31 -1.39 5.04
C LEU A 101 8.28 -0.63 4.20
N GLY A 102 8.40 -0.76 2.88
CA GLY A 102 7.50 -0.12 1.95
C GLY A 102 7.83 1.35 1.63
N PHE A 103 9.04 1.80 1.98
CA PHE A 103 9.54 3.11 1.56
C PHE A 103 10.84 3.01 0.79
N SER A 104 10.93 3.73 -0.30
CA SER A 104 12.20 4.07 -0.94
C SER A 104 12.80 5.32 -0.30
N ARG A 105 14.14 5.38 -0.24
CA ARG A 105 14.89 6.59 0.08
C ARG A 105 15.75 6.92 -1.12
N ALA A 106 15.29 7.84 -1.95
CA ALA A 106 15.88 8.19 -3.23
C ALA A 106 16.23 9.67 -3.27
N ARG A 107 17.17 10.06 -4.13
CA ARG A 107 17.51 11.44 -4.37
C ARG A 107 16.80 11.97 -5.61
N VAL A 108 15.94 12.96 -5.43
CA VAL A 108 15.39 13.78 -6.50
C VAL A 108 15.54 15.24 -6.09
N GLY A 109 16.65 15.83 -6.51
CA GLY A 109 17.19 17.08 -5.98
C GLY A 109 17.70 16.91 -4.54
N VAL A 110 16.81 16.65 -3.59
CA VAL A 110 17.14 16.27 -2.21
C VAL A 110 16.70 14.82 -1.96
N GLU A 111 17.21 14.21 -0.89
CA GLU A 111 16.73 12.90 -0.46
C GLU A 111 15.25 12.97 -0.12
N ARG A 112 14.49 11.95 -0.53
CA ARG A 112 13.05 11.85 -0.36
C ARG A 112 12.65 10.46 0.13
N MET A 113 11.59 10.41 0.90
CA MET A 113 10.93 9.20 1.34
C MET A 113 9.64 9.06 0.55
N ALA A 114 9.51 8.00 -0.23
CA ALA A 114 8.30 7.69 -1.01
C ALA A 114 7.83 6.26 -0.72
N ILE A 115 6.52 6.06 -0.75
CA ILE A 115 5.95 4.71 -0.59
C ILE A 115 6.25 3.86 -1.83
N ASN A 116 6.27 2.53 -1.64
CA ASN A 116 6.38 1.56 -2.72
C ASN A 116 5.42 0.37 -2.48
N CYS A 117 5.49 -0.66 -3.34
CA CYS A 117 4.57 -1.80 -3.28
C CYS A 117 4.54 -2.50 -1.91
N ALA A 118 5.67 -2.60 -1.22
CA ALA A 118 5.77 -3.25 0.08
C ALA A 118 5.06 -2.48 1.21
N PHE A 119 4.71 -1.20 1.00
CA PHE A 119 3.92 -0.43 1.95
C PHE A 119 2.55 -1.07 2.22
N CYS A 120 1.91 -1.59 1.18
CA CYS A 120 0.62 -2.28 1.25
C CYS A 120 0.75 -3.81 1.23
N HIS A 121 1.93 -4.36 0.88
CA HIS A 121 2.08 -5.79 0.61
C HIS A 121 3.23 -6.43 1.42
N VAL A 122 3.26 -6.14 2.72
CA VAL A 122 4.06 -6.88 3.71
C VAL A 122 3.18 -7.17 4.92
N THR A 123 3.05 -8.45 5.26
CA THR A 123 2.41 -8.84 6.51
C THR A 123 3.44 -8.83 7.62
N THR A 124 3.07 -8.24 8.75
CA THR A 124 3.86 -8.27 9.98
C THR A 124 3.13 -9.11 11.02
N PHE A 125 3.85 -10.05 11.66
CA PHE A 125 3.21 -10.96 12.61
C PHE A 125 4.14 -11.39 13.73
N ARG A 126 3.52 -11.80 14.84
CA ARG A 126 4.15 -12.44 16.00
C ARG A 126 3.43 -13.75 16.27
N ARG A 127 4.17 -14.82 16.47
CA ARG A 127 3.58 -16.14 16.74
C ARG A 127 2.86 -16.21 18.10
N ALA A 128 3.24 -15.32 19.03
CA ALA A 128 2.61 -15.15 20.34
C ALA A 128 2.87 -13.75 20.88
N LEU A 129 2.14 -13.35 21.89
CA LEU A 129 2.38 -12.09 22.59
C LEU A 129 3.84 -12.06 23.15
N GLY A 130 4.58 -10.99 22.86
CA GLY A 130 5.97 -10.84 23.26
C GLY A 130 6.99 -11.59 22.37
N ALA A 131 6.56 -12.40 21.41
CA ALA A 131 7.47 -13.01 20.44
C ALA A 131 8.09 -11.98 19.48
N GLN A 132 9.19 -12.35 18.85
CA GLN A 132 9.84 -11.53 17.83
C GLN A 132 8.89 -11.22 16.68
N LEU A 133 8.98 -10.00 16.14
CA LEU A 133 8.23 -9.59 14.96
C LEU A 133 8.85 -10.27 13.71
N GLU A 134 8.02 -10.91 12.94
CA GLU A 134 8.34 -11.56 11.66
C GLU A 134 7.65 -10.83 10.51
N PHE A 135 8.18 -11.00 9.30
CA PHE A 135 7.71 -10.32 8.10
C PHE A 135 7.51 -11.29 6.96
N ALA A 136 6.40 -11.15 6.25
CA ALA A 136 6.14 -11.89 5.01
C ALA A 136 5.98 -10.90 3.85
N ALA A 137 7.02 -10.81 3.02
CA ALA A 137 7.00 -9.97 1.82
C ALA A 137 5.98 -10.50 0.80
N ALA A 138 5.35 -9.60 0.05
CA ALA A 138 4.24 -9.87 -0.87
C ALA A 138 2.98 -10.44 -0.19
N GLY A 139 2.91 -10.43 1.15
CA GLY A 139 1.72 -10.77 1.93
C GLY A 139 0.71 -9.63 1.97
N PRO A 140 -0.50 -9.86 2.53
CA PRO A 140 -1.44 -8.79 2.77
C PRO A 140 -0.90 -7.83 3.82
N GLY A 141 -0.97 -6.53 3.58
CA GLY A 141 -0.68 -5.54 4.61
C GLY A 141 -1.74 -5.62 5.73
N ASN A 142 -1.29 -5.63 6.98
CA ASN A 142 -2.21 -5.73 8.11
C ASN A 142 -2.14 -4.56 9.09
N THR A 143 -1.03 -3.83 9.15
CA THR A 143 -0.81 -2.79 10.17
C THR A 143 -0.87 -1.37 9.64
N VAL A 144 -0.49 -1.15 8.38
CA VAL A 144 -0.34 0.20 7.81
C VAL A 144 -1.70 0.87 7.61
N ASP A 145 -1.86 2.06 8.18
CA ASP A 145 -3.00 2.95 7.94
C ASP A 145 -2.60 4.03 6.91
N VAL A 146 -2.90 3.76 5.64
CA VAL A 146 -2.57 4.66 4.51
C VAL A 146 -3.29 5.99 4.64
N LEU A 147 -4.60 5.97 4.94
CA LEU A 147 -5.39 7.19 5.08
C LEU A 147 -4.96 7.98 6.32
N GLY A 148 -4.66 7.27 7.43
CA GLY A 148 -4.11 7.87 8.64
C GLY A 148 -2.78 8.58 8.38
N TYR A 149 -1.87 7.99 7.60
CA TYR A 149 -0.63 8.65 7.19
C TYR A 149 -0.87 9.90 6.36
N GLN A 150 -1.77 9.84 5.40
CA GLN A 150 -2.13 11.00 4.57
C GLN A 150 -2.78 12.12 5.40
N ASN A 151 -3.66 11.76 6.33
CA ASN A 151 -4.29 12.71 7.25
C ASN A 151 -3.26 13.35 8.18
N PHE A 152 -2.29 12.58 8.69
CA PHE A 152 -1.16 13.10 9.46
C PHE A 152 -0.37 14.15 8.68
N LEU A 153 0.06 13.83 7.45
CA LEU A 153 0.79 14.79 6.61
C LEU A 153 -0.04 16.05 6.32
N THR A 154 -1.33 15.89 6.11
CA THR A 154 -2.27 17.01 5.88
C THR A 154 -2.41 17.88 7.12
N ALA A 155 -2.57 17.29 8.30
CA ALA A 155 -2.66 18.01 9.58
C ALA A 155 -1.38 18.81 9.84
N CYS A 156 -0.21 18.18 9.68
CA CYS A 156 1.08 18.87 9.75
C CYS A 156 1.13 20.07 8.80
N ALA A 157 0.74 19.89 7.53
CA ALA A 157 0.81 20.96 6.53
C ALA A 157 -0.15 22.13 6.83
N ARG A 158 -1.25 21.88 7.53
CA ARG A 158 -2.20 22.96 7.97
C ARG A 158 -1.69 23.74 9.15
N ASP A 159 -0.83 23.18 9.98
CA ASP A 159 -0.26 23.83 11.17
C ASP A 159 0.66 24.99 10.76
N SER A 160 0.66 26.06 11.57
CA SER A 160 1.53 27.23 11.38
C SER A 160 3.02 26.89 11.58
N ARG A 161 3.34 25.89 12.44
CA ARG A 161 4.69 25.38 12.65
C ARG A 161 5.26 24.70 11.42
N PHE A 162 4.46 24.33 10.41
CA PHE A 162 4.98 23.83 9.15
C PHE A 162 5.54 24.98 8.31
N SER A 163 6.68 25.47 8.76
CA SER A 163 7.41 26.63 8.25
C SER A 163 8.92 26.45 8.42
N GLY A 164 9.72 27.31 7.81
CA GLY A 164 11.17 27.32 8.02
C GLY A 164 11.55 27.48 9.49
N ASP A 165 10.87 28.37 10.22
CA ASP A 165 11.17 28.60 11.63
C ASP A 165 10.75 27.44 12.53
N GLY A 166 9.68 26.74 12.18
CA GLY A 166 9.19 25.61 12.99
C GLY A 166 9.92 24.30 12.73
N LEU A 167 10.39 24.04 11.49
CA LEU A 167 10.98 22.75 11.11
C LEU A 167 12.52 22.74 11.16
N LEU A 168 13.19 23.82 10.73
CA LEU A 168 14.67 23.83 10.62
C LEU A 168 15.38 23.50 11.95
N PRO A 169 14.97 24.01 13.13
CA PRO A 169 15.64 23.67 14.37
C PRO A 169 15.63 22.16 14.68
N ALA A 170 14.53 21.48 14.38
CA ALA A 170 14.42 20.03 14.55
C ALA A 170 15.23 19.29 13.47
N MET A 171 15.20 19.76 12.21
CA MET A 171 15.95 19.15 11.11
C MET A 171 17.46 19.18 11.36
N GLU A 172 17.99 20.26 11.94
CA GLU A 172 19.41 20.42 12.23
C GLU A 172 19.92 19.48 13.33
N GLN A 173 19.02 18.94 14.14
CA GLN A 173 19.35 17.91 15.14
C GLN A 173 19.48 16.52 14.50
N GLU A 174 18.81 16.27 13.38
CA GLU A 174 18.76 14.96 12.73
C GLU A 174 19.70 14.84 11.53
N VAL A 175 19.91 15.92 10.80
CA VAL A 175 20.70 15.95 9.57
C VAL A 175 21.60 17.16 9.49
N HIS A 176 22.78 16.97 8.90
CA HIS A 176 23.66 18.10 8.66
C HIS A 176 23.16 18.95 7.49
N LEU A 177 22.81 20.22 7.74
CA LEU A 177 22.40 21.18 6.73
C LEU A 177 23.48 22.27 6.58
N SER A 178 24.00 22.45 5.35
CA SER A 178 24.83 23.61 5.04
C SER A 178 24.01 24.92 5.15
N TRP A 179 24.67 26.05 5.20
CA TRP A 179 23.98 27.35 5.19
C TRP A 179 23.10 27.53 3.93
N LEU A 180 23.55 27.01 2.79
CA LEU A 180 22.78 27.06 1.56
C LEU A 180 21.55 26.13 1.61
N ASP A 181 21.70 24.92 2.17
CA ASP A 181 20.57 24.01 2.38
C ASP A 181 19.49 24.64 3.27
N ARG A 182 19.89 25.33 4.37
CA ARG A 182 18.94 26.05 5.24
C ARG A 182 18.14 27.09 4.47
N LEU A 183 18.78 27.87 3.58
CA LEU A 183 18.07 28.84 2.74
C LEU A 183 17.13 28.16 1.76
N ILE A 184 17.58 27.11 1.08
CA ILE A 184 16.76 26.34 0.12
C ILE A 184 15.56 25.67 0.83
N TYR A 185 15.77 25.05 1.99
CA TYR A 185 14.67 24.47 2.75
C TYR A 185 13.67 25.53 3.22
N ARG A 186 14.17 26.64 3.80
CA ARG A 186 13.34 27.72 4.34
C ARG A 186 12.44 28.37 3.28
N TYR A 187 13.00 28.71 2.15
CA TYR A 187 12.33 29.56 1.16
C TYR A 187 11.79 28.83 -0.08
N ALA A 188 12.22 27.59 -0.32
CA ALA A 188 11.78 26.81 -1.46
C ALA A 188 11.12 25.49 -1.08
N ILE A 189 11.83 24.56 -0.42
CA ILE A 189 11.35 23.18 -0.24
C ILE A 189 10.16 23.12 0.72
N ILE A 190 10.24 23.72 1.91
CA ILE A 190 9.16 23.69 2.92
C ILE A 190 7.89 24.36 2.38
N PRO A 191 7.92 25.58 1.79
CA PRO A 191 6.72 26.18 1.21
C PRO A 191 6.12 25.38 0.05
N PHE A 192 6.98 24.80 -0.81
CA PHE A 192 6.51 23.98 -1.92
C PHE A 192 5.86 22.68 -1.42
N LEU A 193 6.49 21.98 -0.47
CA LEU A 193 5.93 20.77 0.12
C LEU A 193 4.60 21.05 0.82
N LYS A 194 4.51 22.11 1.63
CA LYS A 194 3.26 22.54 2.27
C LYS A 194 2.14 22.69 1.25
N LYS A 195 2.41 23.43 0.15
CA LYS A 195 1.44 23.62 -0.93
C LYS A 195 1.06 22.30 -1.62
N SER A 196 2.03 21.39 -1.81
CA SER A 196 1.79 20.08 -2.42
C SER A 196 0.90 19.20 -1.54
N LEU A 197 1.18 19.10 -0.24
CA LEU A 197 0.38 18.34 0.71
C LEU A 197 -1.06 18.88 0.83
N LEU A 198 -1.24 20.20 0.86
CA LEU A 198 -2.57 20.81 0.89
C LEU A 198 -3.34 20.57 -0.41
N ARG A 199 -2.67 20.55 -1.56
CA ARG A 199 -3.30 20.17 -2.84
C ARG A 199 -3.71 18.71 -2.85
N GLN A 200 -2.86 17.82 -2.34
CA GLN A 200 -3.20 16.40 -2.19
C GLN A 200 -4.40 16.22 -1.26
N ALA A 201 -4.44 16.94 -0.14
CA ALA A 201 -5.60 16.92 0.77
C ALA A 201 -6.91 17.30 0.06
N GLU A 202 -6.88 18.30 -0.84
CA GLU A 202 -8.05 18.68 -1.64
C GLU A 202 -8.43 17.57 -2.64
N GLN A 203 -7.47 16.89 -3.24
CA GLN A 203 -7.72 15.75 -4.13
C GLN A 203 -8.33 14.55 -3.41
N PHE A 204 -8.08 14.39 -2.12
CA PHE A 204 -8.59 13.29 -1.30
C PHE A 204 -9.79 13.68 -0.41
N LYS A 205 -10.34 14.88 -0.55
CA LYS A 205 -11.49 15.30 0.28
C LYS A 205 -12.73 14.40 0.12
N TRP A 206 -12.83 13.69 -1.02
CA TRP A 206 -13.89 12.74 -1.28
C TRP A 206 -13.94 11.59 -0.25
N THR A 207 -12.83 11.24 0.39
CA THR A 207 -12.77 10.15 1.40
C THR A 207 -13.65 10.42 2.61
N GLY A 208 -13.93 11.69 2.93
CA GLY A 208 -14.84 12.11 4.01
C GLY A 208 -16.26 12.43 3.54
N GLN A 209 -16.64 12.10 2.30
CA GLN A 209 -17.94 12.39 1.72
C GLN A 209 -18.75 11.10 1.47
N HIS A 210 -20.05 11.24 1.25
CA HIS A 210 -20.96 10.14 0.88
C HIS A 210 -20.96 8.96 1.86
N GLU A 211 -20.82 9.23 3.17
CA GLU A 211 -20.81 8.22 4.23
C GLU A 211 -19.75 7.12 4.02
N ARG A 212 -18.69 7.41 3.28
CA ARG A 212 -17.58 6.47 3.09
C ARG A 212 -16.92 6.15 4.42
N PRO A 213 -16.84 4.88 4.82
CA PRO A 213 -16.18 4.52 6.06
C PRO A 213 -14.67 4.75 5.97
N PRO A 214 -13.99 5.03 7.08
CA PRO A 214 -12.53 5.11 7.11
C PRO A 214 -11.90 3.79 6.68
N TRP A 215 -10.71 3.86 6.05
CA TRP A 215 -10.05 2.64 5.58
C TRP A 215 -9.53 1.80 6.73
N GLY A 216 -8.76 2.40 7.61
CA GLY A 216 -8.11 1.73 8.75
C GLY A 216 -6.90 0.88 8.34
N PRO A 217 -6.23 0.26 9.33
CA PRO A 217 -5.05 -0.56 9.10
C PRO A 217 -5.31 -1.72 8.13
N GLY A 218 -4.40 -1.92 7.18
CA GLY A 218 -4.44 -3.01 6.21
C GLY A 218 -5.53 -2.90 5.14
N ARG A 219 -6.15 -1.72 4.98
CA ARG A 219 -7.18 -1.46 3.95
C ARG A 219 -6.89 -0.22 3.13
N ILE A 220 -7.42 -0.21 1.93
CA ILE A 220 -7.32 0.92 1.01
C ILE A 220 -8.52 0.91 0.05
N ASP A 221 -8.91 2.08 -0.45
CA ASP A 221 -9.67 2.19 -1.69
C ASP A 221 -8.68 2.41 -2.84
N PRO A 222 -8.36 1.40 -3.64
CA PRO A 222 -7.25 1.49 -4.60
C PRO A 222 -7.63 2.17 -5.91
N PHE A 223 -8.93 2.35 -6.22
CA PHE A 223 -9.34 2.81 -7.54
C PHE A 223 -10.16 4.11 -7.57
N ASN A 224 -10.82 4.52 -6.49
CA ASN A 224 -11.41 5.86 -6.45
C ASN A 224 -10.35 6.98 -6.57
N PRO A 225 -9.13 6.88 -5.97
CA PRO A 225 -8.04 7.81 -6.28
C PRO A 225 -7.68 7.85 -7.77
N VAL A 226 -7.70 6.71 -8.45
CA VAL A 226 -7.47 6.61 -9.90
C VAL A 226 -8.60 7.30 -10.66
N LYS A 227 -9.87 6.98 -10.35
CA LYS A 227 -11.04 7.57 -11.00
C LYS A 227 -11.06 9.09 -10.88
N PHE A 228 -10.98 9.58 -9.64
CA PHE A 228 -11.18 11.02 -9.36
C PHE A 228 -9.89 11.83 -9.53
N GLY A 229 -8.73 11.28 -9.16
CA GLY A 229 -7.44 11.95 -9.22
C GLY A 229 -6.78 11.88 -10.60
N MET A 230 -6.61 10.67 -11.16
CA MET A 230 -5.88 10.46 -12.42
C MET A 230 -6.77 10.67 -13.63
N LEU A 231 -7.93 10.01 -13.68
CA LEU A 231 -8.86 10.05 -14.80
C LEU A 231 -9.76 11.29 -14.77
N ARG A 232 -9.78 12.01 -13.65
CA ARG A 232 -10.60 13.21 -13.44
C ARG A 232 -12.09 13.00 -13.69
N LEU A 233 -12.56 11.78 -13.40
CA LEU A 233 -13.99 11.51 -13.39
C LEU A 233 -14.64 12.22 -12.19
N ALA A 234 -15.91 12.56 -12.32
CA ALA A 234 -16.68 13.10 -11.21
C ALA A 234 -16.79 12.07 -10.08
N ASP A 235 -16.82 12.53 -8.82
CA ASP A 235 -17.12 11.68 -7.67
C ASP A 235 -18.54 11.12 -7.82
N ASP A 236 -18.64 9.80 -7.95
CA ASP A 236 -19.89 9.06 -8.15
C ASP A 236 -20.46 8.45 -6.86
N GLY A 237 -19.89 8.81 -5.70
CA GLY A 237 -20.35 8.32 -4.40
C GLY A 237 -19.99 6.87 -4.09
N THR A 238 -19.32 6.15 -5.01
CA THR A 238 -18.99 4.73 -4.81
C THR A 238 -17.97 4.51 -3.69
N ILE A 239 -18.01 3.32 -3.07
CA ILE A 239 -17.12 2.87 -1.99
C ILE A 239 -16.30 1.70 -2.51
N GLY A 240 -14.99 1.85 -2.54
CA GLY A 240 -14.07 0.83 -3.05
C GLY A 240 -13.18 0.18 -1.99
N ASN A 241 -13.44 0.44 -0.71
CA ASN A 241 -12.63 -0.05 0.40
C ASN A 241 -12.47 -1.57 0.32
N SER A 242 -11.22 -2.02 0.27
CA SER A 242 -10.88 -3.43 0.24
C SER A 242 -9.67 -3.72 1.10
N ASP A 243 -9.54 -4.97 1.50
CA ASP A 243 -8.37 -5.46 2.19
C ASP A 243 -7.15 -5.49 1.26
N MET A 244 -5.97 -5.21 1.80
CA MET A 244 -4.72 -5.34 1.07
C MET A 244 -4.45 -6.82 0.83
N LEU A 245 -4.51 -7.26 -0.42
CA LEU A 245 -4.40 -8.69 -0.74
C LEU A 245 -2.93 -9.15 -0.81
N ALA A 246 -2.69 -10.44 -0.54
CA ALA A 246 -1.41 -11.05 -0.86
C ALA A 246 -1.17 -11.08 -2.37
N VAL A 247 0.06 -10.77 -2.77
CA VAL A 247 0.51 -10.73 -4.18
C VAL A 247 1.66 -11.71 -4.46
N TRP A 248 1.87 -12.68 -3.57
CA TRP A 248 2.80 -13.78 -3.80
C TRP A 248 2.25 -14.81 -4.79
N ASN A 249 3.15 -15.72 -5.23
CA ASN A 249 2.84 -16.91 -6.02
C ASN A 249 2.14 -16.62 -7.37
N LEU A 250 2.37 -15.42 -7.95
CA LEU A 250 1.69 -15.05 -9.20
C LEU A 250 2.15 -15.91 -10.40
N GLY A 251 3.38 -16.45 -10.40
CA GLY A 251 3.85 -17.37 -11.44
C GLY A 251 3.11 -18.71 -11.40
N ALA A 252 2.92 -19.29 -10.21
CA ALA A 252 2.17 -20.54 -10.06
C ALA A 252 0.70 -20.40 -10.45
N ARG A 253 0.11 -19.19 -10.34
CA ARG A 253 -1.24 -18.92 -10.83
C ARG A 253 -1.34 -19.05 -12.36
N ASP A 254 -0.33 -18.58 -13.08
CA ASP A 254 -0.26 -18.71 -14.53
C ASP A 254 -0.17 -20.19 -14.97
N GLU A 255 0.45 -21.05 -14.13
CA GLU A 255 0.52 -22.51 -14.35
C GLU A 255 -0.84 -23.20 -14.14
N VAL A 256 -1.65 -22.71 -13.19
CA VAL A 256 -3.01 -23.21 -12.94
C VAL A 256 -3.99 -22.76 -14.01
N ARG A 257 -3.90 -21.49 -14.40
CA ARG A 257 -4.75 -20.88 -15.42
C ARG A 257 -4.00 -19.75 -16.12
N ALA A 258 -3.79 -19.90 -17.40
CA ALA A 258 -3.29 -18.81 -18.24
C ALA A 258 -4.22 -17.59 -18.12
N ASP A 259 -3.65 -16.39 -18.06
CA ASP A 259 -4.39 -15.14 -17.87
C ASP A 259 -5.28 -15.15 -16.61
N ALA A 260 -4.82 -15.76 -15.52
CA ALA A 260 -5.55 -15.81 -14.27
C ALA A 260 -5.91 -14.38 -13.78
N PRO A 261 -7.18 -14.14 -13.42
CA PRO A 261 -7.64 -12.84 -13.00
C PRO A 261 -6.92 -12.37 -11.73
N LEU A 262 -6.51 -11.10 -11.74
CA LEU A 262 -5.84 -10.40 -10.67
C LEU A 262 -6.81 -9.48 -9.91
N HIS A 263 -6.38 -8.95 -8.77
CA HIS A 263 -7.23 -8.23 -7.83
C HIS A 263 -8.29 -9.12 -7.15
N TRP A 264 -9.09 -8.56 -6.25
CA TRP A 264 -10.19 -9.28 -5.59
C TRP A 264 -11.31 -9.64 -6.57
N ASP A 265 -11.62 -8.72 -7.46
CA ASP A 265 -12.72 -8.78 -8.43
C ASP A 265 -12.26 -9.20 -9.84
N GLY A 266 -10.98 -9.51 -10.04
CA GLY A 266 -10.50 -10.00 -11.32
C GLY A 266 -10.44 -8.96 -12.44
N LEU A 267 -10.36 -7.69 -12.10
CA LEU A 267 -10.45 -6.60 -13.08
C LEU A 267 -9.26 -6.45 -14.03
N ASN A 268 -8.22 -7.24 -13.89
CA ASN A 268 -7.09 -7.30 -14.83
C ASN A 268 -6.47 -8.69 -14.85
N THR A 269 -5.79 -9.06 -15.91
CA THR A 269 -5.11 -10.36 -16.07
C THR A 269 -3.60 -10.23 -16.32
N SER A 270 -3.09 -9.03 -16.53
CA SER A 270 -1.68 -8.76 -16.83
C SER A 270 -0.91 -8.28 -15.60
N VAL A 271 0.00 -9.09 -15.07
CA VAL A 271 0.88 -8.69 -13.96
C VAL A 271 1.67 -7.43 -14.29
N ARG A 272 2.11 -7.26 -15.55
CA ARG A 272 2.83 -6.05 -15.99
C ARG A 272 1.96 -4.81 -15.88
N GLU A 273 0.71 -4.87 -16.35
CA GLU A 273 -0.21 -3.74 -16.27
C GLU A 273 -0.57 -3.41 -14.81
N VAL A 274 -0.78 -4.43 -13.98
CA VAL A 274 -1.08 -4.22 -12.55
C VAL A 274 0.08 -3.55 -11.83
N VAL A 275 1.31 -3.99 -12.04
CA VAL A 275 2.51 -3.36 -11.43
C VAL A 275 2.66 -1.91 -11.88
N LEU A 276 2.47 -1.63 -13.16
CA LEU A 276 2.53 -0.26 -13.69
C LEU A 276 1.38 0.61 -13.17
N SER A 277 0.16 0.07 -13.18
CA SER A 277 -1.04 0.72 -12.65
C SER A 277 -0.88 1.09 -11.17
N SER A 278 -0.32 0.19 -10.37
CA SER A 278 -0.05 0.44 -8.95
C SER A 278 0.97 1.58 -8.77
N ALA A 279 2.07 1.57 -9.52
CA ALA A 279 3.05 2.66 -9.47
C ALA A 279 2.45 4.03 -9.85
N LEU A 280 1.58 4.07 -10.87
CA LEU A 280 0.83 5.28 -11.26
C LEU A 280 -0.17 5.70 -10.16
N GLY A 281 -0.87 4.75 -9.56
CA GLY A 281 -1.79 4.99 -8.44
C GLY A 281 -1.08 5.57 -7.21
N ASP A 282 0.15 5.14 -6.94
CA ASP A 282 1.02 5.63 -5.88
C ASP A 282 1.73 6.96 -6.24
N GLY A 283 1.43 7.53 -7.40
CA GLY A 283 1.86 8.85 -7.81
C GLY A 283 3.04 8.92 -8.77
N MET A 284 3.47 7.79 -9.36
CA MET A 284 4.43 7.84 -10.48
C MET A 284 3.85 8.69 -11.61
N THR A 285 4.65 9.55 -12.17
CA THR A 285 4.28 10.32 -13.37
C THR A 285 4.79 9.61 -14.63
N ALA A 286 4.14 9.90 -15.77
CA ALA A 286 4.59 9.35 -17.05
C ALA A 286 6.03 9.76 -17.42
N GLN A 287 6.47 10.94 -16.96
CA GLN A 287 7.84 11.42 -17.15
C GLN A 287 8.87 10.63 -16.32
N GLU A 288 8.44 10.04 -15.20
CA GLU A 288 9.29 9.23 -14.33
C GLU A 288 9.37 7.76 -14.76
N TYR A 289 8.60 7.35 -15.77
CA TYR A 289 8.67 6.02 -16.37
C TYR A 289 9.86 5.90 -17.31
N ASP A 290 11.06 6.16 -16.81
CA ASP A 290 12.32 6.03 -17.51
C ASP A 290 12.90 4.60 -17.42
N LYS A 291 14.09 4.39 -18.03
CA LYS A 291 14.75 3.08 -18.04
C LYS A 291 15.06 2.53 -16.65
N GLN A 292 15.38 3.41 -15.69
CA GLN A 292 15.69 3.00 -14.31
C GLN A 292 14.41 2.55 -13.60
N THR A 293 13.35 3.34 -13.65
CA THR A 293 12.04 2.97 -13.11
C THR A 293 11.50 1.68 -13.73
N GLN A 294 11.60 1.54 -15.06
CA GLN A 294 11.21 0.30 -15.74
C GLN A 294 12.02 -0.91 -15.26
N ALA A 295 13.32 -0.74 -14.98
CA ALA A 295 14.15 -1.81 -14.44
C ALA A 295 13.70 -2.19 -13.02
N SER A 296 13.40 -1.22 -12.17
CA SER A 296 12.86 -1.47 -10.82
C SER A 296 11.52 -2.20 -10.88
N LEU A 297 10.56 -1.74 -11.68
CA LEU A 297 9.25 -2.38 -11.83
C LEU A 297 9.33 -3.80 -12.40
N ARG A 298 10.28 -4.08 -13.31
CA ARG A 298 10.52 -5.46 -13.78
C ARG A 298 11.03 -6.36 -12.66
N ARG A 299 11.89 -5.87 -11.75
CA ARG A 299 12.34 -6.63 -10.57
C ARG A 299 11.16 -6.92 -9.63
N VAL A 300 10.31 -5.93 -9.38
CA VAL A 300 9.08 -6.13 -8.60
C VAL A 300 8.23 -7.25 -9.23
N ALA A 301 7.94 -7.18 -10.53
CA ALA A 301 7.15 -8.19 -11.21
C ALA A 301 7.80 -9.59 -11.15
N THR A 302 9.14 -9.67 -11.26
CA THR A 302 9.89 -10.93 -11.13
C THR A 302 9.77 -11.49 -9.71
N PHE A 303 9.92 -10.65 -8.70
CA PHE A 303 9.77 -11.04 -7.30
C PHE A 303 8.37 -11.61 -7.03
N LEU A 304 7.32 -10.90 -7.41
CA LEU A 304 5.93 -11.32 -7.20
C LEU A 304 5.58 -12.66 -7.88
N ARG A 305 6.22 -12.97 -9.01
CA ARG A 305 6.03 -14.26 -9.69
C ARG A 305 6.69 -15.42 -8.97
N ARG A 306 7.79 -15.19 -8.25
CA ARG A 306 8.62 -16.24 -7.63
C ARG A 306 8.39 -16.40 -6.13
N THR A 307 7.98 -15.33 -5.46
CA THR A 307 7.78 -15.33 -4.00
C THR A 307 6.64 -16.26 -3.63
N LYS A 308 6.88 -17.09 -2.62
CA LYS A 308 5.88 -17.98 -2.02
C LYS A 308 5.53 -17.51 -0.62
N PRO A 309 4.31 -17.81 -0.12
CA PRO A 309 3.98 -17.56 1.27
C PRO A 309 4.91 -18.35 2.19
N PRO A 310 5.17 -17.85 3.40
CA PRO A 310 5.88 -18.62 4.41
C PRO A 310 5.06 -19.85 4.81
N ALA A 311 5.76 -20.94 5.18
CA ALA A 311 5.13 -22.16 5.66
C ALA A 311 4.35 -21.88 6.96
N SER A 312 3.18 -22.51 7.11
CA SER A 312 2.38 -22.39 8.32
C SER A 312 3.17 -22.82 9.57
N PRO A 313 3.15 -22.01 10.64
CA PRO A 313 3.77 -22.38 11.92
C PRO A 313 2.93 -23.37 12.73
N TYR A 314 1.67 -23.54 12.37
CA TYR A 314 0.73 -24.37 13.11
C TYR A 314 1.04 -25.86 12.94
N ARG A 315 0.78 -26.64 14.00
CA ARG A 315 0.96 -28.09 14.04
C ARG A 315 -0.25 -28.74 14.70
N PRO A 316 -1.42 -28.71 14.04
CA PRO A 316 -2.64 -29.33 14.60
C PRO A 316 -2.48 -30.88 14.69
N ASP A 317 -3.42 -31.52 15.42
CA ASP A 317 -3.49 -32.98 15.47
C ASP A 317 -3.67 -33.59 14.08
N PRO A 318 -2.78 -34.51 13.65
CA PRO A 318 -2.86 -35.12 12.33
C PRO A 318 -4.17 -35.83 12.00
N ALA A 319 -4.84 -36.41 13.01
CA ALA A 319 -6.12 -37.07 12.80
C ALA A 319 -7.21 -36.03 12.50
N ALA A 320 -7.23 -34.89 13.20
CA ALA A 320 -8.13 -33.78 12.91
C ALA A 320 -7.85 -33.18 11.51
N VAL A 321 -6.57 -32.99 11.15
CA VAL A 321 -6.18 -32.52 9.81
C VAL A 321 -6.70 -33.44 8.71
N ASN A 322 -6.59 -34.77 8.88
CA ASN A 322 -7.10 -35.72 7.90
C ASN A 322 -8.63 -35.66 7.76
N ARG A 323 -9.38 -35.56 8.85
CA ARG A 323 -10.84 -35.39 8.81
C ARG A 323 -11.23 -34.05 8.19
N GLY A 324 -10.53 -32.97 8.55
CA GLY A 324 -10.70 -31.63 7.96
C GLY A 324 -10.41 -31.60 6.47
N HIS A 325 -9.40 -32.32 5.99
CA HIS A 325 -9.10 -32.46 4.56
C HIS A 325 -10.29 -33.06 3.78
N VAL A 326 -10.95 -34.06 4.32
CA VAL A 326 -12.16 -34.65 3.68
C VAL A 326 -13.26 -33.59 3.54
N LEU A 327 -13.48 -32.78 4.58
CA LEU A 327 -14.47 -31.68 4.55
C LEU A 327 -14.05 -30.61 3.54
N TYR A 328 -12.79 -30.22 3.50
CA TYR A 328 -12.24 -29.27 2.53
C TYR A 328 -12.46 -29.74 1.08
N VAL A 329 -12.16 -31.00 0.78
CA VAL A 329 -12.38 -31.56 -0.56
C VAL A 329 -13.85 -31.47 -0.97
N LYS A 330 -14.76 -31.72 -0.06
CA LYS A 330 -16.22 -31.67 -0.30
C LYS A 330 -16.74 -30.25 -0.50
N LEU A 331 -16.26 -29.29 0.29
CA LEU A 331 -16.90 -27.97 0.41
C LEU A 331 -16.13 -26.83 -0.25
N CYS A 332 -14.82 -26.94 -0.37
CA CYS A 332 -13.93 -25.81 -0.72
C CYS A 332 -13.10 -26.06 -1.99
N ALA A 333 -12.68 -27.30 -2.22
CA ALA A 333 -11.66 -27.64 -3.22
C ALA A 333 -12.07 -27.29 -4.67
N GLN A 334 -13.35 -27.34 -5.00
CA GLN A 334 -13.82 -26.98 -6.33
C GLN A 334 -13.41 -25.55 -6.74
N CYS A 335 -13.41 -24.63 -5.76
CA CYS A 335 -13.08 -23.21 -5.96
C CYS A 335 -11.66 -22.85 -5.48
N HIS A 336 -11.03 -23.63 -4.61
CA HIS A 336 -9.80 -23.23 -3.95
C HIS A 336 -8.61 -24.19 -4.11
N ALA A 337 -8.82 -25.44 -4.50
CA ALA A 337 -7.71 -26.34 -4.77
C ALA A 337 -7.04 -25.99 -6.11
N VAL A 338 -5.72 -26.19 -6.22
CA VAL A 338 -4.98 -25.95 -7.48
C VAL A 338 -5.59 -26.69 -8.66
N THR A 339 -6.18 -27.86 -8.45
CA THR A 339 -6.88 -28.66 -9.47
C THR A 339 -8.40 -28.40 -9.55
N GLY A 340 -8.91 -27.44 -8.77
CA GLY A 340 -10.33 -27.13 -8.72
C GLY A 340 -10.83 -26.50 -10.03
N ALA A 341 -11.94 -26.97 -10.56
CA ALA A 341 -12.46 -26.54 -11.85
C ALA A 341 -12.81 -25.02 -11.89
N ARG A 342 -13.09 -24.44 -10.73
CA ARG A 342 -13.44 -23.01 -10.58
C ARG A 342 -12.32 -22.18 -9.98
N THR A 343 -11.20 -22.78 -9.63
CA THR A 343 -10.04 -22.05 -9.09
C THR A 343 -9.54 -21.04 -10.10
N LEU A 344 -9.21 -19.84 -9.61
CA LEU A 344 -8.80 -18.69 -10.40
C LEU A 344 -9.83 -18.30 -11.48
N THR A 345 -11.10 -18.52 -11.21
CA THR A 345 -12.20 -17.93 -11.99
C THR A 345 -12.93 -16.89 -11.15
N VAL A 346 -13.69 -16.03 -11.79
CA VAL A 346 -14.60 -15.10 -11.12
C VAL A 346 -15.89 -15.84 -10.75
N ILE A 347 -16.21 -15.85 -9.46
CA ILE A 347 -17.48 -16.37 -8.95
C ILE A 347 -18.47 -15.21 -8.91
N PRO A 348 -19.67 -15.34 -9.54
CA PRO A 348 -20.68 -14.29 -9.54
C PRO A 348 -21.03 -13.85 -8.10
N VAL A 349 -21.22 -12.55 -7.89
CA VAL A 349 -21.53 -12.02 -6.57
C VAL A 349 -22.87 -12.53 -6.05
N GLU A 350 -23.80 -12.84 -6.93
CA GLU A 350 -25.11 -13.45 -6.60
C GLU A 350 -24.95 -14.85 -6.00
N GLU A 351 -23.87 -15.56 -6.34
CA GLU A 351 -23.57 -16.89 -5.79
C GLU A 351 -22.81 -16.79 -4.47
N VAL A 352 -21.73 -16.00 -4.42
CA VAL A 352 -20.91 -15.89 -3.21
C VAL A 352 -21.59 -15.01 -2.14
N GLN A 353 -22.46 -14.11 -2.56
CA GLN A 353 -23.32 -13.25 -1.74
C GLN A 353 -22.55 -12.34 -0.75
N THR A 354 -21.30 -12.00 -1.03
CA THR A 354 -20.53 -11.05 -0.23
C THR A 354 -20.83 -9.61 -0.61
N ASP A 355 -20.31 -8.66 0.17
CA ASP A 355 -20.46 -7.22 -0.10
C ASP A 355 -20.06 -6.86 -1.54
N ARG A 356 -20.86 -6.04 -2.23
CA ARG A 356 -20.64 -5.72 -3.63
C ARG A 356 -20.03 -4.33 -3.89
N HIS A 357 -19.86 -3.50 -2.86
CA HIS A 357 -19.39 -2.12 -3.04
C HIS A 357 -18.06 -2.04 -3.80
N ARG A 358 -17.14 -2.98 -3.55
CA ARG A 358 -15.87 -3.09 -4.29
C ARG A 358 -16.07 -3.31 -5.78
N ILE A 359 -17.05 -4.13 -6.17
CA ILE A 359 -17.40 -4.40 -7.57
C ILE A 359 -18.04 -3.15 -8.19
N ASP A 360 -19.01 -2.57 -7.51
CA ASP A 360 -19.80 -1.43 -8.00
C ASP A 360 -18.95 -0.17 -8.18
N MET A 361 -17.89 -0.02 -7.38
CA MET A 361 -16.95 1.09 -7.49
C MET A 361 -16.28 1.17 -8.88
N TRP A 362 -15.91 0.03 -9.48
CA TRP A 362 -15.27 0.02 -10.80
C TRP A 362 -16.31 0.03 -11.91
N THR A 363 -16.56 1.18 -12.50
CA THR A 363 -17.60 1.38 -13.51
C THR A 363 -17.09 1.06 -14.94
N PRO A 364 -17.97 0.77 -15.91
CA PRO A 364 -17.56 0.64 -17.32
C PRO A 364 -16.86 1.91 -17.84
N ALA A 365 -17.32 3.09 -17.45
CA ALA A 365 -16.69 4.36 -17.83
C ALA A 365 -15.26 4.48 -17.28
N ALA A 366 -15.03 4.05 -16.03
CA ALA A 366 -13.68 4.02 -15.44
C ALA A 366 -12.77 3.03 -16.17
N ARG A 367 -13.26 1.83 -16.49
CA ARG A 367 -12.53 0.83 -17.30
C ARG A 367 -12.11 1.41 -18.65
N ASP A 368 -13.03 2.01 -19.38
CA ASP A 368 -12.77 2.54 -20.72
C ASP A 368 -11.79 3.71 -20.66
N ALA A 369 -11.99 4.64 -19.73
CA ALA A 369 -11.07 5.75 -19.51
C ALA A 369 -9.66 5.28 -19.13
N TYR A 370 -9.55 4.22 -18.33
CA TYR A 370 -8.26 3.71 -17.91
C TYR A 370 -7.52 2.96 -19.01
N ASN A 371 -8.23 2.14 -19.80
CA ASN A 371 -7.64 1.48 -20.96
C ASN A 371 -7.18 2.47 -22.04
N HIS A 372 -7.73 3.68 -22.07
CA HIS A 372 -7.28 4.76 -22.95
C HIS A 372 -6.33 5.77 -22.27
N TYR A 373 -5.99 5.53 -20.99
CA TYR A 373 -5.14 6.45 -20.24
C TYR A 373 -3.73 6.48 -20.82
N ARG A 374 -3.22 7.70 -21.08
CA ARG A 374 -1.86 7.90 -21.58
C ARG A 374 -1.52 7.16 -22.89
N THR A 375 -2.46 7.03 -23.80
CA THR A 375 -2.18 6.60 -25.16
C THR A 375 -1.12 7.50 -25.81
N GLY A 376 -0.13 6.91 -26.47
CA GLY A 376 1.01 7.63 -27.07
C GLY A 376 2.32 7.50 -26.26
N TYR A 377 2.31 6.88 -25.10
CA TYR A 377 3.51 6.39 -24.41
C TYR A 377 3.88 4.98 -24.91
N ASP A 378 5.04 4.46 -24.50
CA ASP A 378 5.50 3.11 -24.82
C ASP A 378 4.74 2.00 -24.05
N TRP A 379 3.71 2.38 -23.30
CA TRP A 379 2.80 1.49 -22.58
C TRP A 379 1.34 1.93 -22.77
N ASN A 380 0.45 0.93 -22.86
CA ASN A 380 -0.99 1.11 -22.87
C ASN A 380 -1.62 0.05 -21.97
N PHE A 381 -2.71 0.41 -21.30
CA PHE A 381 -3.56 -0.57 -20.64
C PHE A 381 -4.56 -1.14 -21.63
N SER A 382 -4.82 -2.44 -21.55
CA SER A 382 -5.77 -3.15 -22.41
C SER A 382 -6.50 -4.29 -21.71
N HIS A 383 -6.06 -4.66 -20.52
CA HIS A 383 -6.59 -5.82 -19.78
C HIS A 383 -7.53 -5.43 -18.63
N PHE A 384 -7.78 -4.12 -18.39
CA PHE A 384 -8.77 -3.73 -17.40
C PHE A 384 -10.18 -4.02 -17.93
N GLN A 385 -10.97 -4.69 -17.07
CA GLN A 385 -12.33 -5.11 -17.39
C GLN A 385 -13.28 -4.80 -16.22
N LYS A 386 -14.57 -4.72 -16.50
CA LYS A 386 -15.62 -4.68 -15.47
C LYS A 386 -16.10 -6.10 -15.25
N VAL A 387 -16.16 -6.52 -14.00
CA VAL A 387 -16.52 -7.89 -13.61
C VAL A 387 -17.59 -7.83 -12.53
N GLU A 388 -18.48 -8.81 -12.48
CA GLU A 388 -19.59 -8.89 -11.51
C GLU A 388 -19.39 -10.07 -10.54
N GLY A 389 -18.24 -10.11 -9.87
CA GLY A 389 -17.93 -11.18 -8.94
C GLY A 389 -16.56 -11.07 -8.31
N TYR A 390 -16.17 -12.10 -7.59
CA TYR A 390 -14.88 -12.20 -6.90
C TYR A 390 -14.10 -13.44 -7.33
N VAL A 391 -12.78 -13.31 -7.38
CA VAL A 391 -11.88 -14.39 -7.80
C VAL A 391 -11.79 -15.46 -6.72
N ALA A 392 -12.09 -16.71 -7.10
CA ALA A 392 -11.82 -17.89 -6.26
C ALA A 392 -10.31 -18.17 -6.25
N ARG A 393 -9.61 -17.64 -5.25
CA ARG A 393 -8.14 -17.73 -5.13
C ARG A 393 -7.71 -19.08 -4.56
N THR A 394 -6.49 -19.52 -4.92
CA THR A 394 -5.80 -20.58 -4.17
C THR A 394 -5.57 -20.13 -2.72
N LEU A 395 -5.52 -21.06 -1.78
CA LEU A 395 -5.41 -20.76 -0.35
C LEU A 395 -3.95 -20.82 0.17
N ASP A 396 -2.99 -20.57 -0.71
CA ASP A 396 -1.56 -20.56 -0.33
C ASP A 396 -1.30 -19.49 0.76
N GLY A 397 -0.81 -19.93 1.91
CA GLY A 397 -0.54 -19.05 3.05
C GLY A 397 -1.80 -18.56 3.75
N LEU A 398 -2.91 -19.30 3.67
CA LEU A 398 -4.21 -18.95 4.24
C LEU A 398 -4.15 -18.51 5.71
N TRP A 399 -3.30 -19.14 6.50
CA TRP A 399 -3.09 -18.83 7.91
C TRP A 399 -2.65 -17.37 8.17
N LEU A 400 -2.13 -16.67 7.15
CA LEU A 400 -1.60 -15.30 7.23
C LEU A 400 -2.45 -14.30 6.41
N LEU A 401 -3.56 -14.73 5.81
CA LEU A 401 -4.42 -13.88 4.97
C LEU A 401 -5.50 -13.13 5.74
N ALA A 402 -5.50 -13.20 7.07
CA ALA A 402 -6.49 -12.52 7.91
C ALA A 402 -6.31 -10.99 7.91
N PRO A 403 -7.40 -10.22 8.05
CA PRO A 403 -8.83 -10.63 8.10
C PRO A 403 -9.34 -11.11 6.74
N TYR A 404 -10.38 -11.92 6.74
CA TYR A 404 -10.89 -12.61 5.56
C TYR A 404 -12.02 -11.85 4.86
N LEU A 405 -12.42 -12.32 3.67
CA LEU A 405 -13.19 -11.67 2.63
C LEU A 405 -12.44 -10.50 1.99
N HIS A 406 -12.94 -10.06 0.82
CA HIS A 406 -12.29 -9.00 0.03
C HIS A 406 -12.20 -7.64 0.74
N ASN A 407 -13.06 -7.42 1.73
CA ASN A 407 -13.13 -6.20 2.53
C ASN A 407 -12.54 -6.35 3.95
N GLY A 408 -12.00 -7.55 4.28
CA GLY A 408 -11.41 -7.83 5.58
C GLY A 408 -12.41 -7.78 6.75
N SER A 409 -13.67 -8.14 6.50
CA SER A 409 -14.76 -8.01 7.47
C SER A 409 -14.93 -9.21 8.41
N VAL A 410 -14.16 -10.27 8.23
CA VAL A 410 -14.20 -11.47 9.08
C VAL A 410 -12.82 -11.71 9.70
N PRO A 411 -12.64 -11.54 11.01
CA PRO A 411 -11.31 -11.47 11.61
C PRO A 411 -10.55 -12.80 11.64
N THR A 412 -11.24 -13.94 11.75
CA THR A 412 -10.59 -15.26 11.89
C THR A 412 -11.23 -16.32 11.00
N LEU A 413 -10.49 -17.43 10.75
CA LEU A 413 -11.04 -18.61 10.04
C LEU A 413 -12.21 -19.22 10.81
N ALA A 414 -12.13 -19.25 12.15
CA ALA A 414 -13.24 -19.74 12.98
C ALA A 414 -14.51 -18.88 12.76
N ASP A 415 -14.37 -17.56 12.67
CA ASP A 415 -15.51 -16.66 12.37
C ASP A 415 -16.03 -16.86 10.94
N LEU A 416 -15.15 -17.17 9.99
CA LEU A 416 -15.55 -17.41 8.60
C LEU A 416 -16.44 -18.67 8.47
N LEU A 417 -16.22 -19.66 9.34
CA LEU A 417 -17.03 -20.89 9.41
C LEU A 417 -18.32 -20.69 10.20
N GLU A 418 -18.57 -19.51 10.79
CA GLU A 418 -19.86 -19.18 11.41
C GLU A 418 -20.83 -18.57 10.39
N ALA A 419 -22.13 -18.82 10.62
CA ALA A 419 -23.18 -18.12 9.88
C ALA A 419 -23.02 -16.60 10.06
N PRO A 420 -23.37 -15.76 9.07
CA PRO A 420 -23.14 -14.32 9.12
C PRO A 420 -23.66 -13.65 10.41
N GLN A 421 -24.74 -14.13 10.97
CA GLN A 421 -25.35 -13.62 12.21
C GLN A 421 -24.50 -13.90 13.47
N GLY A 422 -23.62 -14.91 13.41
CA GLY A 422 -22.69 -15.28 14.48
C GLY A 422 -21.33 -14.59 14.35
N ARG A 423 -21.04 -13.93 13.23
CA ARG A 423 -19.78 -13.23 12.99
C ARG A 423 -19.72 -11.93 13.80
N PRO A 424 -18.52 -11.47 14.22
CA PRO A 424 -18.36 -10.20 14.94
C PRO A 424 -18.97 -9.02 14.19
N LYS A 425 -19.73 -8.17 14.89
CA LYS A 425 -20.25 -6.91 14.33
C LYS A 425 -19.21 -5.79 14.34
N ALA A 426 -18.28 -5.82 15.30
CA ALA A 426 -17.15 -4.91 15.35
C ALA A 426 -15.95 -5.56 16.06
N PHE A 427 -14.75 -5.25 15.61
CA PHE A 427 -13.52 -5.80 16.19
C PHE A 427 -12.34 -4.86 15.98
N VAL A 428 -11.34 -4.96 16.86
CA VAL A 428 -10.09 -4.21 16.72
C VAL A 428 -9.28 -4.78 15.56
N ARG A 429 -8.89 -3.91 14.62
CA ARG A 429 -8.10 -4.25 13.44
C ARG A 429 -6.68 -3.68 13.54
N GLY A 430 -5.72 -4.29 12.81
CA GLY A 430 -4.33 -3.87 12.78
C GLY A 430 -3.41 -4.65 13.75
N GLY A 431 -3.91 -5.75 14.30
CA GLY A 431 -3.15 -6.64 15.17
C GLY A 431 -2.02 -7.37 14.43
N GLU A 432 -0.97 -7.76 15.19
CA GLU A 432 0.19 -8.51 14.70
C GLU A 432 0.31 -9.87 15.38
N VAL A 433 -0.38 -10.11 16.48
CA VAL A 433 -0.29 -11.37 17.23
C VAL A 433 -1.23 -12.39 16.61
N LEU A 434 -0.70 -13.55 16.22
CA LEU A 434 -1.51 -14.64 15.69
C LEU A 434 -2.40 -15.25 16.76
N ASP A 435 -3.65 -15.53 16.39
CA ASP A 435 -4.56 -16.34 17.19
C ASP A 435 -4.46 -17.80 16.75
N SER A 436 -3.71 -18.59 17.50
CA SER A 436 -3.48 -20.01 17.18
C SER A 436 -4.72 -20.89 17.32
N SER A 437 -5.73 -20.44 18.05
CA SER A 437 -6.97 -21.19 18.29
C SER A 437 -8.05 -20.92 17.25
N ARG A 438 -8.05 -19.72 16.65
CA ARG A 438 -9.10 -19.29 15.73
C ARG A 438 -8.62 -19.11 14.28
N GLY A 439 -7.30 -19.02 14.07
CA GLY A 439 -6.68 -18.77 12.77
C GLY A 439 -6.91 -17.34 12.26
N GLY A 440 -5.84 -16.55 12.27
CA GLY A 440 -5.85 -15.13 11.97
C GLY A 440 -5.11 -14.35 13.03
N PHE A 441 -5.42 -13.08 13.19
CA PHE A 441 -4.84 -12.23 14.24
C PHE A 441 -5.78 -12.10 15.43
N VAL A 442 -5.21 -11.85 16.61
CA VAL A 442 -6.01 -11.47 17.80
C VAL A 442 -6.78 -10.19 17.49
N ALA A 443 -8.09 -10.29 17.47
CA ALA A 443 -9.02 -9.23 17.07
C ALA A 443 -10.16 -9.12 18.11
N PRO A 444 -9.93 -8.48 19.27
CA PRO A 444 -10.96 -8.39 20.31
C PRO A 444 -12.15 -7.56 19.83
N PRO A 445 -13.35 -7.82 20.38
CA PRO A 445 -14.51 -6.97 20.14
C PRO A 445 -14.22 -5.52 20.56
N CYS A 446 -14.86 -4.56 19.92
CA CYS A 446 -14.77 -3.15 20.28
C CYS A 446 -16.13 -2.48 20.13
N ASP A 447 -16.27 -1.31 20.74
CA ASP A 447 -17.42 -0.43 20.55
C ASP A 447 -17.05 0.68 19.57
N PRO A 448 -17.63 0.72 18.33
CA PRO A 448 -17.36 1.78 17.36
C PRO A 448 -17.71 3.18 17.85
N ALA A 449 -18.66 3.33 18.80
CA ALA A 449 -19.02 4.61 19.37
C ALA A 449 -17.98 5.12 20.38
N HIS A 450 -17.22 4.21 21.00
CA HIS A 450 -16.23 4.52 22.03
C HIS A 450 -14.93 3.73 21.78
N PRO A 451 -14.23 3.95 20.64
CA PRO A 451 -13.01 3.20 20.34
C PRO A 451 -11.90 3.54 21.35
N GLU A 452 -11.13 2.53 21.74
CA GLU A 452 -9.94 2.75 22.56
C GLU A 452 -8.92 3.65 21.81
N LYS A 453 -8.29 4.54 22.55
CA LYS A 453 -7.30 5.47 21.96
C LYS A 453 -6.16 4.70 21.29
N GLY A 454 -5.96 4.97 20.01
CA GLY A 454 -4.91 4.33 19.20
C GLY A 454 -5.30 2.97 18.61
N ALA A 455 -6.50 2.45 18.91
CA ALA A 455 -7.06 1.26 18.27
C ALA A 455 -8.04 1.66 17.16
N PHE A 456 -8.03 0.92 16.06
CA PHE A 456 -9.02 1.06 15.01
C PHE A 456 -10.13 0.02 15.20
N CYS A 457 -11.33 0.47 15.55
CA CYS A 457 -12.51 -0.37 15.65
C CYS A 457 -13.18 -0.50 14.28
N PHE A 458 -13.11 -1.68 13.70
CA PHE A 458 -13.73 -1.99 12.42
C PHE A 458 -15.21 -2.35 12.63
N ASP A 459 -16.10 -1.55 12.05
CA ASP A 459 -17.55 -1.73 12.14
C ASP A 459 -18.08 -2.38 10.85
N THR A 460 -18.61 -3.60 10.96
CA THR A 460 -19.17 -4.37 9.83
C THR A 460 -20.57 -3.90 9.41
N THR A 461 -21.17 -2.96 10.12
CA THR A 461 -22.48 -2.41 9.78
C THR A 461 -22.40 -1.26 8.79
N LEU A 462 -21.22 -0.69 8.59
CA LEU A 462 -21.01 0.41 7.66
C LEU A 462 -21.00 -0.08 6.19
N PRO A 463 -21.39 0.77 5.24
CA PRO A 463 -21.36 0.44 3.81
C PRO A 463 -19.97 -0.03 3.35
N GLY A 464 -19.89 -1.11 2.57
CA GLY A 464 -18.62 -1.68 2.10
C GLY A 464 -17.84 -2.50 3.14
N ASN A 465 -18.34 -2.60 4.38
CA ASN A 465 -17.73 -3.36 5.47
C ASN A 465 -18.51 -4.64 5.84
N ALA A 466 -19.57 -4.95 5.12
CA ALA A 466 -20.45 -6.05 5.51
C ALA A 466 -19.73 -7.41 5.49
N ASN A 467 -20.09 -8.27 6.47
CA ASN A 467 -19.49 -9.60 6.70
C ASN A 467 -20.39 -10.76 6.30
N PHE A 468 -21.41 -10.52 5.49
CA PHE A 468 -22.30 -11.56 4.98
C PHE A 468 -21.70 -12.32 3.79
N GLY A 469 -22.43 -13.36 3.35
CA GLY A 469 -21.99 -14.22 2.24
C GLY A 469 -20.91 -15.22 2.59
N HIS A 470 -20.39 -15.93 1.58
CA HIS A 470 -19.40 -16.99 1.71
C HIS A 470 -19.78 -18.00 2.82
N VAL A 471 -20.97 -18.60 2.70
CA VAL A 471 -21.56 -19.44 3.75
C VAL A 471 -21.18 -20.93 3.67
N TYR A 472 -20.07 -21.25 3.01
CA TYR A 472 -19.60 -22.62 2.83
C TYR A 472 -19.09 -23.18 4.16
N GLY A 473 -19.65 -24.31 4.61
CA GLY A 473 -19.28 -25.00 5.86
C GLY A 473 -19.86 -24.36 7.12
N THR A 474 -20.73 -23.37 7.00
CA THR A 474 -21.35 -22.70 8.18
C THR A 474 -22.37 -23.56 8.88
N ASP A 475 -22.90 -24.57 8.21
CA ASP A 475 -23.90 -25.59 8.71
C ASP A 475 -23.23 -26.83 9.33
N LEU A 476 -21.91 -26.92 9.32
CA LEU A 476 -21.17 -28.01 9.93
C LEU A 476 -21.36 -28.03 11.45
N THR A 477 -21.23 -29.22 12.04
CA THR A 477 -21.19 -29.38 13.51
C THR A 477 -19.95 -28.68 14.08
N ALA A 478 -19.95 -28.36 15.37
CA ALA A 478 -18.80 -27.75 16.04
C ALA A 478 -17.52 -28.61 15.91
N ALA A 479 -17.67 -29.95 15.97
CA ALA A 479 -16.57 -30.90 15.81
C ALA A 479 -16.01 -30.85 14.37
N ASP A 480 -16.88 -30.86 13.36
CA ASP A 480 -16.46 -30.77 11.95
C ASP A 480 -15.81 -29.42 11.62
N LYS A 481 -16.33 -28.31 12.18
CA LYS A 481 -15.71 -27.00 12.06
C LYS A 481 -14.29 -26.97 12.65
N ALA A 482 -14.09 -27.61 13.81
CA ALA A 482 -12.80 -27.73 14.45
C ALA A 482 -11.81 -28.55 13.59
N ASP A 483 -12.26 -29.68 13.03
CA ASP A 483 -11.44 -30.51 12.13
C ASP A 483 -11.10 -29.74 10.83
N LEU A 484 -12.09 -29.06 10.23
CA LEU A 484 -11.85 -28.22 9.03
C LEU A 484 -10.87 -27.09 9.33
N LEU A 485 -11.02 -26.39 10.46
CA LEU A 485 -10.09 -25.35 10.90
C LEU A 485 -8.66 -25.91 11.06
N ALA A 486 -8.52 -27.08 11.66
CA ALA A 486 -7.23 -27.74 11.81
C ALA A 486 -6.54 -27.97 10.46
N TYR A 487 -7.27 -28.38 9.43
CA TYR A 487 -6.74 -28.52 8.06
C TYR A 487 -6.41 -27.15 7.46
N LEU A 488 -7.31 -26.17 7.51
CA LEU A 488 -7.12 -24.84 6.94
C LEU A 488 -5.89 -24.13 7.51
N LEU A 489 -5.56 -24.34 8.77
CA LEU A 489 -4.36 -23.81 9.41
C LEU A 489 -3.05 -24.39 8.85
N THR A 490 -3.09 -25.51 8.14
CA THR A 490 -1.90 -26.10 7.50
C THR A 490 -1.60 -25.50 6.13
N LEU A 491 -2.56 -24.77 5.51
CA LEU A 491 -2.44 -24.15 4.21
C LEU A 491 -1.74 -22.78 4.35
#